data_150abadc8f01d0bfcccc7a7f56f0492f
#
_entry.id   150abadc8f01d0bfcccc7a7f56f0492f
#
_cell.length_a   1.000
_cell.length_b   1.000
_cell.length_c   1.000
_cell.angle_alpha   90.00
_cell.angle_beta   90.00
_cell.angle_gamma   90.00
#
_symmetry.space_group_name_H-M   'P 1'
#
loop_
_entity.id
_entity.type
_entity.pdbx_description
1 polymer ?
#
loop_
_entity_poly.entity_id
_entity_poly.type
_entity_poly.pdbx_seq_one_letter_code
_entity_poly.pdbx_strand_id
1 'polypeptide(L)'
;GKGGALAQCGGNALVQGEADGSSFPSGGLRSTFEARGYTAWDVTSPAYLMESPAGMVLCIPTVFLSWTGIALDKKTPILRSNQALNQQAARVLRLFGVEPRMPISSNGGLEQEYFLIDSNFVSARPDLLIAGRALFGANPPKGQEFDDQYYGVIPSRVLGFMADVQRQLYRLGVPVKTRHNEVAPSQYEIAPTYESGNLACDHNQLIMTVLRKTARRHGMSCLLHEKPFDCINGSGKHLNYSIGSPEVGNLFAPGDNPHENAQFLVFLCSVIRALHCHAGFLRASVSSASNDRRLGGHEAPPAIMSLFLGDQLTD
;
A
#
# COMPACT_ATOMS: atom_id res chain seq x y z
N GLY A 1 7.75 -25.90 4.54
CA GLY A 1 7.68 -25.41 4.34
C GLY A 1 7.88 -25.13 4.06
N LYS A 2 8.02 -25.52 4.03
CA LYS A 2 8.27 -24.89 3.68
C LYS A 2 7.41 -24.20 3.19
N GLY A 3 6.72 -23.78 3.37
CA GLY A 3 6.11 -22.98 3.24
C GLY A 3 5.71 -22.19 3.40
N GLY A 4 5.41 -22.21 3.32
CA GLY A 4 5.14 -21.46 3.60
C GLY A 4 5.44 -20.73 3.84
N ALA A 5 5.38 -20.80 4.21
CA ALA A 5 5.74 -20.24 4.54
C ALA A 5 6.48 -20.44 5.35
N LEU A 6 6.38 -21.09 5.52
CA LEU A 6 7.11 -21.32 6.13
C LEU A 6 7.65 -22.04 5.70
N ALA A 7 7.26 -22.33 4.88
CA ALA A 7 7.77 -22.74 4.56
C ALA A 7 8.50 -22.47 4.07
N GLN A 8 8.27 -22.19 3.69
CA GLN A 8 8.94 -21.92 3.77
C GLN A 8 9.21 -21.93 4.64
N CYS A 9 8.80 -22.33 5.00
CA CYS A 9 9.08 -22.35 5.95
C CYS A 9 8.80 -23.25 6.63
N GLY A 10 8.65 -23.96 6.21
CA GLY A 10 8.54 -24.98 6.91
C GLY A 10 9.56 -25.14 7.86
N GLY A 11 9.45 -24.93 8.93
CA GLY A 11 10.45 -24.84 9.91
C GLY A 11 11.70 -25.69 9.65
N ASN A 12 11.55 -26.98 9.48
CA ASN A 12 12.68 -27.86 9.24
C ASN A 12 13.46 -27.54 7.96
N ALA A 13 12.76 -27.15 6.92
CA ALA A 13 13.44 -26.79 5.70
C ALA A 13 14.31 -25.56 5.85
N LEU A 14 13.86 -24.60 6.65
CA LEU A 14 14.68 -23.43 6.98
C LEU A 14 15.86 -23.80 7.85
N VAL A 15 15.66 -24.70 8.81
CA VAL A 15 16.73 -25.17 9.69
C VAL A 15 17.77 -25.98 8.94
N GLN A 16 17.37 -26.74 7.96
CA GLN A 16 18.28 -27.55 7.14
C GLN A 16 19.07 -26.75 6.10
N GLY A 17 18.89 -25.45 6.08
CA GLY A 17 19.84 -24.57 5.52
C GLY A 17 19.74 -24.23 4.06
N GLU A 18 18.70 -24.62 3.41
CA GLU A 18 18.50 -24.18 2.02
C GLU A 18 17.96 -22.77 1.91
N ALA A 19 17.20 -22.33 2.89
CA ALA A 19 16.58 -21.03 2.90
C ALA A 19 17.36 -20.06 3.77
N ASP A 20 18.53 -19.72 3.37
CA ASP A 20 19.31 -18.65 4.00
C ASP A 20 19.26 -17.35 3.18
N GLY A 21 19.79 -16.29 3.74
CA GLY A 21 19.79 -14.98 3.10
C GLY A 21 20.59 -14.91 1.82
N SER A 22 21.51 -15.86 1.58
CA SER A 22 22.35 -15.87 0.39
C SER A 22 21.63 -16.41 -0.84
N SER A 23 20.64 -17.27 -0.64
CA SER A 23 19.81 -17.79 -1.72
C SER A 23 18.55 -16.95 -1.98
N PHE A 24 18.35 -15.90 -1.25
CA PHE A 24 17.24 -14.97 -1.45
C PHE A 24 17.73 -13.60 -1.95
N PRO A 25 17.24 -13.07 -3.06
CA PRO A 25 16.29 -13.68 -4.01
C PRO A 25 16.91 -14.86 -4.77
N SER A 26 16.09 -15.61 -5.49
CA SER A 26 16.53 -16.77 -6.27
C SER A 26 17.74 -16.45 -7.14
N GLY A 27 18.71 -17.33 -7.12
CA GLY A 27 20.01 -17.15 -7.77
C GLY A 27 21.10 -16.65 -6.83
N GLY A 28 20.73 -16.25 -5.62
CA GLY A 28 21.66 -15.80 -4.59
C GLY A 28 22.43 -14.54 -4.95
N LEU A 29 23.03 -13.94 -3.95
CA LEU A 29 23.86 -12.75 -4.11
C LEU A 29 25.33 -13.08 -4.05
N ARG A 30 25.71 -14.17 -3.40
CA ARG A 30 27.07 -14.65 -3.21
C ARG A 30 27.09 -16.01 -2.50
N SER A 31 28.25 -16.52 -2.19
CA SER A 31 28.40 -17.77 -1.45
C SER A 31 27.65 -17.76 -0.13
N THR A 32 27.00 -18.86 0.17
CA THR A 32 26.02 -18.99 1.25
C THR A 32 26.62 -19.02 2.66
N PHE A 33 27.84 -19.39 2.83
CA PHE A 33 28.41 -19.62 4.17
C PHE A 33 28.61 -18.36 5.01
N GLU A 34 28.59 -17.17 4.39
CA GLU A 34 28.70 -15.88 5.09
C GLU A 34 27.42 -15.08 5.13
N ALA A 35 26.40 -15.49 4.40
CA ALA A 35 25.18 -14.72 4.23
C ALA A 35 23.95 -15.49 4.74
N ARG A 36 24.06 -16.03 5.94
CA ARG A 36 22.93 -16.72 6.59
C ARG A 36 21.83 -15.74 6.94
N GLY A 37 20.61 -16.16 6.72
CA GLY A 37 19.41 -15.42 7.08
C GLY A 37 18.51 -16.26 7.97
N TYR A 38 17.57 -15.58 8.60
CA TYR A 38 16.51 -16.20 9.38
C TYR A 38 15.22 -15.41 9.26
N THR A 39 14.11 -16.08 9.51
CA THR A 39 12.79 -15.47 9.59
C THR A 39 12.38 -15.27 11.03
N ALA A 40 11.71 -14.17 11.30
CA ALA A 40 11.02 -13.94 12.56
C ALA A 40 9.59 -13.45 12.24
N TRP A 41 8.62 -13.96 12.97
CA TRP A 41 7.26 -13.51 12.72
C TRP A 41 7.05 -12.08 13.27
N ASP A 42 6.16 -11.35 12.62
CA ASP A 42 5.73 -10.04 13.08
C ASP A 42 4.54 -10.19 14.02
N VAL A 43 4.78 -9.97 15.31
CA VAL A 43 3.73 -10.04 16.34
C VAL A 43 2.74 -8.89 16.29
N THR A 44 3.00 -7.87 15.47
CA THR A 44 2.12 -6.69 15.31
C THR A 44 1.14 -6.84 14.15
N SER A 45 1.25 -7.92 13.38
CA SER A 45 0.33 -8.25 12.29
C SER A 45 -0.35 -9.59 12.56
N PRO A 46 -1.67 -9.69 12.37
CA PRO A 46 -2.39 -10.94 12.59
C PRO A 46 -2.02 -11.98 11.53
N ALA A 47 -1.97 -13.25 11.93
CA ALA A 47 -1.98 -14.36 11.00
C ALA A 47 -3.39 -14.52 10.41
N TYR A 48 -3.48 -14.98 9.18
CA TYR A 48 -4.76 -15.12 8.48
C TYR A 48 -4.81 -16.39 7.63
N LEU A 49 -6.02 -16.80 7.28
CA LEU A 49 -6.26 -17.93 6.40
C LEU A 49 -6.62 -17.44 5.00
N MET A 50 -5.90 -17.91 4.01
CA MET A 50 -6.18 -17.61 2.61
C MET A 50 -6.56 -18.87 1.84
N GLU A 51 -7.65 -18.79 1.11
CA GLU A 51 -8.08 -19.83 0.20
C GLU A 51 -7.18 -19.88 -1.04
N SER A 52 -6.70 -21.05 -1.38
CA SER A 52 -5.91 -21.32 -2.58
C SER A 52 -6.46 -22.52 -3.34
N PRO A 53 -6.03 -22.77 -4.58
CA PRO A 53 -6.40 -23.99 -5.30
C PRO A 53 -5.97 -25.28 -4.60
N ALA A 54 -4.97 -25.21 -3.73
CA ALA A 54 -4.47 -26.35 -2.94
C ALA A 54 -5.17 -26.50 -1.58
N GLY A 55 -6.18 -25.66 -1.28
CA GLY A 55 -6.89 -25.63 -0.01
C GLY A 55 -6.59 -24.38 0.80
N MET A 56 -6.89 -24.42 2.10
CA MET A 56 -6.64 -23.31 3.02
C MET A 56 -5.16 -23.23 3.40
N VAL A 57 -4.60 -22.02 3.31
CA VAL A 57 -3.21 -21.71 3.66
C VAL A 57 -3.20 -20.79 4.86
N LEU A 58 -2.50 -21.17 5.92
CA LEU A 58 -2.20 -20.28 7.04
C LEU A 58 -1.04 -19.37 6.63
N CYS A 59 -1.29 -18.08 6.60
CA CYS A 59 -0.31 -17.04 6.33
C CYS A 59 0.10 -16.38 7.63
N ILE A 60 1.40 -16.40 7.92
CA ILE A 60 1.98 -15.79 9.10
C ILE A 60 2.89 -14.65 8.63
N PRO A 61 2.57 -13.38 8.92
CA PRO A 61 3.45 -12.27 8.55
C PRO A 61 4.82 -12.41 9.20
N THR A 62 5.87 -12.40 8.38
CA THR A 62 7.24 -12.58 8.82
C THR A 62 8.16 -11.53 8.22
N VAL A 63 9.27 -11.30 8.89
CA VAL A 63 10.42 -10.55 8.40
C VAL A 63 11.57 -11.49 8.09
N PHE A 64 12.42 -11.09 7.18
CA PHE A 64 13.61 -11.85 6.81
C PHE A 64 14.87 -11.03 7.02
N LEU A 65 15.78 -11.55 7.83
CA LEU A 65 16.95 -10.84 8.31
C LEU A 65 18.22 -11.67 8.05
N SER A 66 19.33 -10.99 7.74
CA SER A 66 20.62 -11.62 7.78
C SER A 66 21.03 -11.92 9.24
N TRP A 67 22.02 -12.78 9.43
CA TRP A 67 22.55 -13.07 10.75
C TRP A 67 23.15 -11.84 11.47
N THR A 68 23.53 -10.81 10.72
CA THR A 68 23.98 -9.51 11.24
C THR A 68 22.84 -8.54 11.52
N GLY A 69 21.59 -8.93 11.26
CA GLY A 69 20.42 -8.10 11.48
C GLY A 69 20.10 -7.15 10.31
N ILE A 70 20.76 -7.28 9.17
CA ILE A 70 20.42 -6.48 7.99
C ILE A 70 19.10 -6.99 7.41
N ALA A 71 18.20 -6.06 7.06
CA ALA A 71 16.93 -6.39 6.44
C ALA A 71 17.14 -7.00 5.04
N LEU A 72 16.52 -8.15 4.78
CA LEU A 72 16.49 -8.82 3.49
C LEU A 72 15.08 -8.77 2.85
N ASP A 73 14.15 -8.11 3.51
CA ASP A 73 12.75 -7.93 3.09
C ASP A 73 12.36 -6.46 3.08
N LYS A 74 11.09 -6.19 2.77
CA LYS A 74 10.52 -4.82 2.77
C LYS A 74 9.77 -4.48 4.06
N LYS A 75 9.47 -5.46 4.91
CA LYS A 75 8.70 -5.27 6.14
C LYS A 75 9.57 -4.79 7.31
N THR A 76 10.77 -5.30 7.45
CA THR A 76 11.71 -4.87 8.49
C THR A 76 11.95 -3.36 8.52
N PRO A 77 12.15 -2.67 7.37
CA PRO A 77 12.33 -1.23 7.36
C PRO A 77 11.16 -0.45 7.98
N ILE A 78 9.92 -0.80 7.68
CA ILE A 78 8.76 -0.08 8.25
C ILE A 78 8.61 -0.34 9.75
N LEU A 79 8.89 -1.55 10.22
CA LEU A 79 8.86 -1.86 11.66
C LEU A 79 9.91 -1.06 12.42
N ARG A 80 11.13 -1.00 11.91
CA ARG A 80 12.22 -0.18 12.49
C ARG A 80 11.91 1.31 12.43
N SER A 81 11.33 1.77 11.34
CA SER A 81 10.89 3.15 11.20
C SER A 81 9.84 3.53 12.23
N ASN A 82 8.85 2.69 12.45
CA ASN A 82 7.83 2.90 13.48
C ASN A 82 8.43 2.92 14.89
N GLN A 83 9.41 2.06 15.16
CA GLN A 83 10.11 2.07 16.44
C GLN A 83 10.88 3.38 16.67
N ALA A 84 11.59 3.86 15.65
CA ALA A 84 12.32 5.13 15.71
C ALA A 84 11.35 6.31 15.84
N LEU A 85 10.26 6.29 15.08
CA LEU A 85 9.20 7.31 15.15
C LEU A 85 8.60 7.39 16.56
N ASN A 86 8.24 6.24 17.13
CA ASN A 86 7.70 6.17 18.50
C ASN A 86 8.63 6.84 19.51
N GLN A 87 9.92 6.52 19.47
CA GLN A 87 10.91 7.09 20.38
C GLN A 87 10.98 8.62 20.28
N GLN A 88 11.00 9.15 19.06
CA GLN A 88 11.13 10.60 18.85
C GLN A 88 9.81 11.33 19.10
N ALA A 89 8.68 10.78 18.69
CA ALA A 89 7.38 11.39 18.94
C ALA A 89 7.09 11.45 20.45
N ALA A 90 7.39 10.38 21.21
CA ALA A 90 7.25 10.38 22.66
C ALA A 90 8.14 11.44 23.33
N ARG A 91 9.37 11.64 22.84
CA ARG A 91 10.25 12.74 23.35
C ARG A 91 9.61 14.10 23.15
N VAL A 92 9.02 14.35 22.00
CA VAL A 92 8.35 15.63 21.70
C VAL A 92 7.12 15.80 22.61
N LEU A 93 6.29 14.77 22.74
CA LEU A 93 5.08 14.82 23.57
C LEU A 93 5.38 15.12 25.04
N ARG A 94 6.47 14.59 25.58
CA ARG A 94 6.90 14.91 26.96
C ARG A 94 7.16 16.39 27.18
N LEU A 95 7.58 17.13 26.15
CA LEU A 95 7.75 18.58 26.26
C LEU A 95 6.42 19.32 26.44
N PHE A 96 5.32 18.67 26.04
CA PHE A 96 3.95 19.16 26.25
C PHE A 96 3.26 18.54 27.48
N GLY A 97 4.02 17.83 28.31
CA GLY A 97 3.48 17.20 29.53
C GLY A 97 2.70 15.90 29.28
N VAL A 98 2.77 15.35 28.09
CA VAL A 98 2.12 14.09 27.73
C VAL A 98 3.11 12.93 27.82
N GLU A 99 2.83 11.95 28.67
CA GLU A 99 3.61 10.71 28.81
C GLU A 99 2.84 9.56 28.15
N PRO A 100 3.13 9.24 26.88
CA PRO A 100 2.38 8.19 26.19
C PRO A 100 2.71 6.80 26.74
N ARG A 101 1.68 6.05 27.06
CA ARG A 101 1.78 4.65 27.53
C ARG A 101 1.65 3.65 26.38
N MET A 102 0.98 4.04 25.31
CA MET A 102 0.85 3.24 24.10
C MET A 102 1.85 3.70 23.04
N PRO A 103 2.40 2.78 22.26
CA PRO A 103 3.31 3.14 21.18
C PRO A 103 2.65 4.08 20.17
N ILE A 104 3.39 5.09 19.77
CA ILE A 104 3.01 6.01 18.67
C ILE A 104 3.49 5.39 17.37
N SER A 105 2.61 5.30 16.39
CA SER A 105 2.93 4.75 15.07
C SER A 105 2.56 5.71 13.95
N SER A 106 3.17 5.49 12.80
CA SER A 106 2.60 5.98 11.55
C SER A 106 1.33 5.21 11.23
N ASN A 107 0.31 5.92 10.77
CA ASN A 107 -0.93 5.32 10.31
C ASN A 107 -1.09 5.61 8.82
N GLY A 108 -1.70 4.69 8.09
CA GLY A 108 -1.96 4.82 6.68
C GLY A 108 -3.36 4.35 6.31
N GLY A 109 -4.01 5.10 5.44
CA GLY A 109 -5.19 4.68 4.70
C GLY A 109 -4.81 4.66 3.23
N LEU A 110 -4.69 3.47 2.67
CA LEU A 110 -4.27 3.28 1.28
C LEU A 110 -5.50 3.06 0.40
N GLU A 111 -5.80 4.03 -0.43
CA GLU A 111 -6.87 3.98 -1.41
C GLU A 111 -6.34 3.33 -2.68
N GLN A 112 -6.85 2.14 -3.01
CA GLN A 112 -6.38 1.40 -4.19
C GLN A 112 -7.30 1.64 -5.37
N GLU A 113 -6.81 2.36 -6.36
CA GLU A 113 -7.44 2.49 -7.67
C GLU A 113 -7.12 1.27 -8.55
N TYR A 114 -8.02 0.95 -9.46
CA TYR A 114 -7.86 -0.15 -10.40
C TYR A 114 -8.80 -0.02 -11.60
N PHE A 115 -8.43 -0.65 -12.72
CA PHE A 115 -9.29 -0.78 -13.88
C PHE A 115 -9.85 -2.19 -14.00
N LEU A 116 -11.09 -2.31 -14.45
CA LEU A 116 -11.72 -3.58 -14.79
C LEU A 116 -12.03 -3.63 -16.28
N ILE A 117 -11.47 -4.62 -16.96
CA ILE A 117 -11.67 -4.85 -18.38
C ILE A 117 -12.24 -6.24 -18.58
N ASP A 118 -13.17 -6.41 -19.49
CA ASP A 118 -13.67 -7.73 -19.85
C ASP A 118 -12.51 -8.63 -20.32
N SER A 119 -12.44 -9.84 -19.80
CA SER A 119 -11.33 -10.76 -20.06
C SER A 119 -11.21 -11.13 -21.55
N ASN A 120 -12.30 -11.12 -22.29
CA ASN A 120 -12.26 -11.40 -23.73
C ASN A 120 -11.48 -10.32 -24.50
N PHE A 121 -11.67 -9.06 -24.12
CA PHE A 121 -10.92 -7.96 -24.72
C PHE A 121 -9.44 -7.99 -24.33
N VAL A 122 -9.14 -8.28 -23.08
CA VAL A 122 -7.74 -8.41 -22.63
C VAL A 122 -7.05 -9.57 -23.34
N SER A 123 -7.73 -10.70 -23.51
CA SER A 123 -7.16 -11.87 -24.19
C SER A 123 -6.82 -11.61 -25.66
N ALA A 124 -7.49 -10.65 -26.31
CA ALA A 124 -7.22 -10.24 -27.67
C ALA A 124 -6.07 -9.20 -27.79
N ARG A 125 -5.51 -8.75 -26.66
CA ARG A 125 -4.53 -7.66 -26.60
C ARG A 125 -3.22 -8.13 -25.94
N PRO A 126 -2.19 -8.47 -26.74
CA PRO A 126 -0.89 -8.90 -26.20
C PRO A 126 -0.23 -7.87 -25.28
N ASP A 127 -0.40 -6.61 -25.53
CA ASP A 127 0.13 -5.53 -24.71
C ASP A 127 -0.49 -5.52 -23.29
N LEU A 128 -1.80 -5.68 -23.18
CA LEU A 128 -2.47 -5.79 -21.87
C LEU A 128 -2.05 -7.07 -21.12
N LEU A 129 -1.88 -8.18 -21.84
CA LEU A 129 -1.47 -9.45 -21.23
C LEU A 129 -0.02 -9.42 -20.71
N ILE A 130 0.89 -8.86 -21.49
CA ILE A 130 2.33 -8.91 -21.22
C ILE A 130 2.77 -7.71 -20.38
N ALA A 131 2.36 -6.49 -20.75
CA ALA A 131 2.80 -5.27 -20.09
C ALA A 131 1.82 -4.77 -19.00
N GLY A 132 0.60 -5.30 -18.94
CA GLY A 132 -0.44 -4.81 -18.04
C GLY A 132 -0.98 -3.43 -18.40
N ARG A 133 -0.62 -2.91 -19.58
CA ARG A 133 -1.04 -1.61 -20.09
C ARG A 133 -1.16 -1.61 -21.62
N ALA A 134 -1.95 -0.69 -22.15
CA ALA A 134 -2.04 -0.47 -23.60
C ALA A 134 -0.77 0.21 -24.10
N LEU A 135 -0.18 -0.35 -25.16
CA LEU A 135 0.99 0.21 -25.84
C LEU A 135 0.63 0.84 -27.19
N PHE A 136 -0.48 0.46 -27.77
CA PHE A 136 -0.96 0.89 -29.08
C PHE A 136 -2.49 0.81 -29.13
N GLY A 137 -3.07 1.40 -30.16
CA GLY A 137 -4.51 1.42 -30.40
C GLY A 137 -5.07 2.83 -30.39
N ALA A 138 -6.32 2.96 -30.77
CA ALA A 138 -7.06 4.22 -30.75
C ALA A 138 -7.45 4.60 -29.30
N ASN A 139 -7.60 5.88 -29.07
CA ASN A 139 -8.20 6.37 -27.83
C ASN A 139 -9.66 5.89 -27.70
N PRO A 140 -10.17 5.70 -26.47
CA PRO A 140 -11.56 5.36 -26.28
C PRO A 140 -12.46 6.51 -26.81
N PRO A 141 -13.68 6.19 -27.27
CA PRO A 141 -14.62 7.20 -27.77
C PRO A 141 -15.12 8.15 -26.68
N LYS A 142 -14.95 7.78 -25.42
CA LYS A 142 -15.33 8.55 -24.24
C LYS A 142 -14.11 8.68 -23.33
N GLY A 143 -13.82 9.91 -22.90
CA GLY A 143 -12.75 10.24 -21.95
C GLY A 143 -13.29 10.51 -20.55
N GLN A 144 -12.86 11.61 -19.97
CA GLN A 144 -13.21 12.04 -18.61
C GLN A 144 -14.05 13.31 -18.59
N GLU A 145 -14.79 13.56 -19.65
CA GLU A 145 -15.59 14.76 -19.80
C GLU A 145 -16.62 14.87 -18.68
N PHE A 146 -16.64 16.03 -18.01
CA PHE A 146 -17.56 16.35 -16.91
C PHE A 146 -17.50 15.40 -15.71
N ASP A 147 -16.45 14.56 -15.60
CA ASP A 147 -16.31 13.55 -14.55
C ASP A 147 -17.52 12.60 -14.46
N ASP A 148 -18.19 12.37 -15.57
CA ASP A 148 -19.46 11.66 -15.60
C ASP A 148 -19.36 10.20 -15.17
N GLN A 149 -18.20 9.55 -15.36
CA GLN A 149 -17.92 8.21 -14.82
C GLN A 149 -17.94 8.23 -13.28
N TYR A 150 -17.31 9.22 -12.67
CA TYR A 150 -17.21 9.34 -11.22
C TYR A 150 -18.58 9.45 -10.55
N TYR A 151 -19.47 10.26 -11.11
CA TYR A 151 -20.84 10.46 -10.61
C TYR A 151 -21.84 9.45 -11.16
N GLY A 152 -21.40 8.53 -12.00
CA GLY A 152 -22.27 7.56 -12.66
C GLY A 152 -22.70 6.41 -11.76
N VAL A 153 -23.66 5.64 -12.24
CA VAL A 153 -24.09 4.40 -11.59
C VAL A 153 -23.04 3.31 -11.79
N ILE A 154 -22.72 2.57 -10.73
CA ILE A 154 -21.85 1.41 -10.83
C ILE A 154 -22.59 0.31 -11.62
N PRO A 155 -22.05 -0.20 -12.74
CA PRO A 155 -22.68 -1.28 -13.50
C PRO A 155 -22.92 -2.51 -12.64
N SER A 156 -24.04 -3.19 -12.82
CA SER A 156 -24.44 -4.33 -11.97
C SER A 156 -23.38 -5.43 -11.89
N ARG A 157 -22.69 -5.73 -13.00
CA ARG A 157 -21.58 -6.70 -13.04
C ARG A 157 -20.42 -6.28 -12.13
N VAL A 158 -20.07 -5.01 -12.17
CA VAL A 158 -19.00 -4.43 -11.34
C VAL A 158 -19.43 -4.39 -9.88
N LEU A 159 -20.67 -4.02 -9.60
CA LEU A 159 -21.20 -4.01 -8.24
C LEU A 159 -21.19 -5.42 -7.62
N GLY A 160 -21.54 -6.45 -8.39
CA GLY A 160 -21.42 -7.84 -7.96
C GLY A 160 -19.98 -8.24 -7.63
N PHE A 161 -19.03 -7.85 -8.47
CA PHE A 161 -17.62 -8.05 -8.23
C PHE A 161 -17.15 -7.32 -6.95
N MET A 162 -17.49 -6.05 -6.80
CA MET A 162 -17.12 -5.23 -5.63
C MET A 162 -17.67 -5.85 -4.33
N ALA A 163 -18.91 -6.34 -4.35
CA ALA A 163 -19.50 -6.98 -3.18
C ALA A 163 -18.80 -8.29 -2.81
N ASP A 164 -18.36 -9.07 -3.81
CA ASP A 164 -17.60 -10.29 -3.56
C ASP A 164 -16.20 -10.00 -3.01
N VAL A 165 -15.49 -9.01 -3.58
CA VAL A 165 -14.20 -8.53 -3.06
C VAL A 165 -14.33 -8.10 -1.60
N GLN A 166 -15.31 -7.27 -1.27
CA GLN A 166 -15.53 -6.77 0.08
C GLN A 166 -15.77 -7.92 1.08
N ARG A 167 -16.60 -8.90 0.74
CA ARG A 167 -16.85 -10.08 1.60
C ARG A 167 -15.57 -10.86 1.89
N GLN A 168 -14.73 -11.06 0.88
CA GLN A 168 -13.45 -11.78 1.05
C GLN A 168 -12.49 -10.98 1.91
N LEU A 169 -12.39 -9.68 1.70
CA LEU A 169 -11.52 -8.80 2.48
C LEU A 169 -11.95 -8.73 3.95
N TYR A 170 -13.25 -8.69 4.24
CA TYR A 170 -13.75 -8.76 5.61
C TYR A 170 -13.36 -10.07 6.31
N ARG A 171 -13.39 -11.21 5.59
CA ARG A 171 -12.92 -12.48 6.14
C ARG A 171 -11.42 -12.50 6.43
N LEU A 172 -10.64 -11.67 5.74
CA LEU A 172 -9.22 -11.50 5.94
C LEU A 172 -8.89 -10.42 6.98
N GLY A 173 -9.89 -9.78 7.55
CA GLY A 173 -9.71 -8.72 8.55
C GLY A 173 -9.42 -7.34 7.96
N VAL A 174 -9.52 -7.18 6.65
CA VAL A 174 -9.30 -5.88 5.98
C VAL A 174 -10.54 -5.01 6.13
N PRO A 175 -10.46 -3.84 6.77
CA PRO A 175 -11.61 -3.00 7.10
C PRO A 175 -12.01 -2.10 5.93
N VAL A 176 -12.53 -2.68 4.84
CA VAL A 176 -13.02 -1.92 3.69
C VAL A 176 -14.12 -0.96 4.11
N LYS A 177 -13.97 0.32 3.77
CA LYS A 177 -14.92 1.37 4.10
C LYS A 177 -15.75 1.79 2.89
N THR A 178 -15.10 2.10 1.77
CA THR A 178 -15.77 2.57 0.57
C THR A 178 -15.31 1.83 -0.68
N ARG A 179 -16.15 1.83 -1.69
CA ARG A 179 -15.89 1.39 -3.06
C ARG A 179 -16.77 2.19 -4.00
N HIS A 180 -16.20 2.74 -5.03
CA HIS A 180 -16.91 3.64 -5.95
C HIS A 180 -16.28 3.68 -7.34
N ASN A 181 -16.92 4.40 -8.25
CA ASN A 181 -16.34 4.74 -9.54
C ASN A 181 -15.24 5.78 -9.37
N GLU A 182 -14.21 5.68 -10.19
CA GLU A 182 -13.20 6.69 -10.41
C GLU A 182 -13.45 7.50 -11.70
N VAL A 183 -12.61 8.51 -11.95
CA VAL A 183 -12.84 9.49 -13.01
C VAL A 183 -12.69 8.87 -14.41
N ALA A 184 -11.73 7.98 -14.60
CA ALA A 184 -11.52 7.37 -15.91
C ALA A 184 -12.56 6.27 -16.22
N PRO A 185 -12.93 6.09 -17.48
CA PRO A 185 -13.82 5.00 -17.88
C PRO A 185 -13.30 3.64 -17.42
N SER A 186 -14.15 2.84 -16.79
CA SER A 186 -13.82 1.53 -16.22
C SER A 186 -12.78 1.56 -15.08
N GLN A 187 -12.58 2.70 -14.47
CA GLN A 187 -11.75 2.86 -13.29
C GLN A 187 -12.62 2.89 -12.03
N TYR A 188 -12.10 2.26 -10.98
CA TYR A 188 -12.77 2.12 -9.70
C TYR A 188 -11.77 2.22 -8.57
N GLU A 189 -12.27 2.48 -7.36
CA GLU A 189 -11.44 2.54 -6.17
C GLU A 189 -12.02 1.70 -5.04
N ILE A 190 -11.14 1.23 -4.17
CA ILE A 190 -11.47 0.61 -2.90
C ILE A 190 -10.62 1.26 -1.80
N ALA A 191 -11.26 1.77 -0.77
CA ALA A 191 -10.62 2.44 0.34
C ALA A 191 -10.94 1.73 1.66
N PRO A 192 -9.93 1.19 2.37
CA PRO A 192 -10.10 0.72 3.74
C PRO A 192 -10.08 1.88 4.75
N THR A 193 -10.52 1.60 5.96
CA THR A 193 -10.25 2.47 7.10
C THR A 193 -8.74 2.50 7.35
N TYR A 194 -8.21 3.63 7.81
CA TYR A 194 -6.79 3.73 8.17
C TYR A 194 -6.41 2.81 9.33
N GLU A 195 -5.20 2.31 9.28
CA GLU A 195 -4.62 1.40 10.27
C GLU A 195 -3.16 1.79 10.53
N SER A 196 -2.47 1.10 11.43
CA SER A 196 -1.02 1.27 11.56
C SER A 196 -0.34 1.01 10.20
N GLY A 197 0.64 1.82 9.83
CA GLY A 197 1.24 1.80 8.51
C GLY A 197 1.77 0.42 8.09
N ASN A 198 2.29 -0.35 9.03
CA ASN A 198 2.70 -1.73 8.78
C ASN A 198 1.53 -2.62 8.33
N LEU A 199 0.43 -2.60 9.08
CA LEU A 199 -0.76 -3.39 8.79
C LEU A 199 -1.46 -2.91 7.51
N ALA A 200 -1.55 -1.59 7.32
CA ALA A 200 -2.11 -1.00 6.12
C ALA A 200 -1.37 -1.46 4.84
N CYS A 201 -0.05 -1.57 4.90
CA CYS A 201 0.74 -2.10 3.80
C CYS A 201 0.45 -3.58 3.51
N ASP A 202 0.36 -4.41 4.55
CA ASP A 202 0.00 -5.84 4.41
C ASP A 202 -1.41 -5.98 3.81
N HIS A 203 -2.37 -5.24 4.33
CA HIS A 203 -3.75 -5.25 3.85
C HIS A 203 -3.85 -4.78 2.40
N ASN A 204 -3.06 -3.80 1.98
CA ASN A 204 -3.05 -3.39 0.57
C ASN A 204 -2.55 -4.51 -0.36
N GLN A 205 -1.58 -5.31 0.05
CA GLN A 205 -1.15 -6.48 -0.72
C GLN A 205 -2.27 -7.53 -0.84
N LEU A 206 -3.03 -7.72 0.24
CA LEU A 206 -4.21 -8.59 0.22
C LEU A 206 -5.29 -8.04 -0.70
N ILE A 207 -5.58 -6.75 -0.64
CA ILE A 207 -6.54 -6.06 -1.52
C ILE A 207 -6.18 -6.33 -2.99
N MET A 208 -4.94 -6.05 -3.40
CA MET A 208 -4.50 -6.28 -4.78
C MET A 208 -4.63 -7.74 -5.21
N THR A 209 -4.34 -8.67 -4.31
CA THR A 209 -4.47 -10.12 -4.56
C THR A 209 -5.91 -10.53 -4.73
N VAL A 210 -6.79 -10.08 -3.84
CA VAL A 210 -8.23 -10.41 -3.87
C VAL A 210 -8.89 -9.78 -5.10
N LEU A 211 -8.57 -8.52 -5.43
CA LEU A 211 -9.07 -7.86 -6.65
C LEU A 211 -8.78 -8.69 -7.90
N ARG A 212 -7.52 -9.10 -8.11
CA ARG A 212 -7.14 -9.91 -9.27
C ARG A 212 -7.83 -11.27 -9.31
N LYS A 213 -7.86 -11.97 -8.17
CA LYS A 213 -8.51 -13.30 -8.08
C LYS A 213 -10.00 -13.22 -8.36
N THR A 214 -10.66 -12.24 -7.77
CA THR A 214 -12.11 -12.08 -7.89
C THR A 214 -12.52 -11.61 -9.28
N ALA A 215 -11.74 -10.69 -9.89
CA ALA A 215 -12.01 -10.24 -11.25
C ALA A 215 -12.08 -11.42 -12.25
N ARG A 216 -11.13 -12.34 -12.16
CA ARG A 216 -11.12 -13.55 -13.00
C ARG A 216 -12.41 -14.40 -12.86
N ARG A 217 -12.92 -14.54 -11.64
CA ARG A 217 -14.16 -15.28 -11.39
C ARG A 217 -15.40 -14.59 -11.96
N HIS A 218 -15.34 -13.28 -12.11
CA HIS A 218 -16.39 -12.46 -12.73
C HIS A 218 -16.17 -12.23 -14.24
N GLY A 219 -15.23 -12.96 -14.87
CA GLY A 219 -14.92 -12.81 -16.30
C GLY A 219 -14.29 -11.48 -16.65
N MET A 220 -13.58 -10.86 -15.71
CA MET A 220 -12.89 -9.58 -15.86
C MET A 220 -11.41 -9.71 -15.52
N SER A 221 -10.61 -8.81 -16.03
CA SER A 221 -9.21 -8.61 -15.68
C SER A 221 -9.07 -7.32 -14.90
N CYS A 222 -8.42 -7.38 -13.75
CA CYS A 222 -8.11 -6.22 -12.93
C CYS A 222 -6.71 -5.73 -13.26
N LEU A 223 -6.60 -4.52 -13.79
CA LEU A 223 -5.33 -3.87 -14.10
C LEU A 223 -4.95 -2.99 -12.91
N LEU A 224 -3.75 -3.21 -12.40
CA LEU A 224 -3.16 -2.47 -11.27
C LEU A 224 -1.88 -1.73 -11.70
N HIS A 225 -1.63 -1.66 -13.00
CA HIS A 225 -0.57 -0.83 -13.55
C HIS A 225 -0.87 0.65 -13.27
N GLU A 226 0.13 1.45 -12.93
CA GLU A 226 -0.05 2.84 -12.53
C GLU A 226 -0.65 3.71 -13.63
N LYS A 227 -0.37 3.38 -14.89
CA LYS A 227 -0.91 4.07 -16.08
C LYS A 227 -1.26 3.05 -17.17
N PRO A 228 -2.39 2.35 -17.06
CA PRO A 228 -2.74 1.31 -18.02
C PRO A 228 -3.18 1.88 -19.37
N PHE A 229 -3.68 3.12 -19.39
CA PHE A 229 -4.11 3.79 -20.62
C PHE A 229 -3.57 5.22 -20.66
N ASP A 230 -3.10 5.65 -21.83
CA ASP A 230 -2.66 7.03 -22.04
C ASP A 230 -3.87 7.98 -22.11
N CYS A 231 -3.64 9.26 -21.83
CA CYS A 231 -4.61 10.36 -21.93
C CYS A 231 -5.81 10.30 -20.96
N ILE A 232 -5.83 9.38 -20.02
CA ILE A 232 -6.80 9.32 -18.93
C ILE A 232 -6.07 9.08 -17.60
N ASN A 233 -6.78 9.15 -16.49
CA ASN A 233 -6.21 8.89 -15.17
C ASN A 233 -5.52 7.51 -15.09
N GLY A 234 -4.61 7.39 -14.17
CA GLY A 234 -3.95 6.13 -13.83
C GLY A 234 -4.43 5.58 -12.50
N SER A 235 -4.08 4.32 -12.25
CA SER A 235 -4.35 3.67 -10.97
C SER A 235 -3.19 3.88 -10.01
N GLY A 236 -3.49 4.44 -8.86
CA GLY A 236 -2.52 4.70 -7.82
C GLY A 236 -2.93 4.12 -6.48
N LYS A 237 -2.20 4.57 -5.49
CA LYS A 237 -2.50 4.34 -4.07
C LYS A 237 -2.34 5.68 -3.37
N HIS A 238 -3.45 6.38 -3.17
CA HIS A 238 -3.41 7.56 -2.31
C HIS A 238 -3.10 7.12 -0.89
N LEU A 239 -2.12 7.75 -0.27
CA LEU A 239 -1.74 7.50 1.10
C LEU A 239 -2.25 8.63 1.99
N ASN A 240 -3.34 8.37 2.70
CA ASN A 240 -3.73 9.21 3.83
C ASN A 240 -2.80 8.85 4.99
N TYR A 241 -2.04 9.81 5.48
CA TYR A 241 -0.98 9.58 6.44
C TYR A 241 -1.21 10.38 7.71
N SER A 242 -1.00 9.74 8.86
CA SER A 242 -0.98 10.40 10.15
C SER A 242 0.01 9.74 11.11
N ILE A 243 0.27 10.41 12.23
CA ILE A 243 1.05 9.90 13.34
C ILE A 243 0.17 9.95 14.58
N GLY A 244 0.17 8.89 15.37
CA GLY A 244 -0.62 8.88 16.59
C GLY A 244 -0.76 7.51 17.24
N SER A 245 -1.62 7.46 18.23
CA SER A 245 -2.05 6.22 18.89
C SER A 245 -3.49 6.38 19.40
N PRO A 246 -4.15 5.28 19.80
CA PRO A 246 -5.49 5.39 20.41
C PRO A 246 -5.53 6.28 21.66
N GLU A 247 -4.40 6.41 22.36
CA GLU A 247 -4.31 7.21 23.59
C GLU A 247 -4.16 8.71 23.31
N VAL A 248 -3.29 9.08 22.37
CA VAL A 248 -2.96 10.48 22.10
C VAL A 248 -3.72 11.05 20.89
N GLY A 249 -4.45 10.21 20.17
CA GLY A 249 -5.16 10.61 18.97
C GLY A 249 -4.22 10.90 17.79
N ASN A 250 -4.73 11.62 16.81
CA ASN A 250 -3.98 12.05 15.63
C ASN A 250 -3.17 13.31 15.95
N LEU A 251 -1.84 13.22 15.86
CA LEU A 251 -0.94 14.34 16.16
C LEU A 251 -0.95 15.42 15.05
N PHE A 252 -1.60 15.16 13.93
CA PHE A 252 -1.88 16.14 12.88
C PHE A 252 -3.29 16.73 12.98
N ALA A 253 -4.02 16.50 14.07
CA ALA A 253 -5.30 17.14 14.29
C ALA A 253 -5.07 18.60 14.71
N PRO A 254 -5.52 19.59 13.89
CA PRO A 254 -5.28 21.00 14.18
C PRO A 254 -6.04 21.51 15.40
N GLY A 255 -7.17 20.86 15.74
CA GLY A 255 -8.10 21.37 16.74
C GLY A 255 -8.90 22.55 16.22
N ASP A 256 -9.61 23.21 17.15
CA ASP A 256 -10.49 24.34 16.79
C ASP A 256 -9.69 25.63 16.50
N ASN A 257 -8.51 25.76 17.05
CA ASN A 257 -7.59 26.88 16.81
C ASN A 257 -6.19 26.38 16.47
N PRO A 258 -5.89 26.12 15.18
CA PRO A 258 -4.61 25.56 14.75
C PRO A 258 -3.40 26.41 15.15
N HIS A 259 -3.52 27.74 15.12
CA HIS A 259 -2.41 28.68 15.38
C HIS A 259 -1.97 28.68 16.86
N GLU A 260 -2.84 28.28 17.77
CA GLU A 260 -2.53 28.16 19.19
C GLU A 260 -2.15 26.72 19.61
N ASN A 261 -2.34 25.76 18.74
CA ASN A 261 -1.99 24.36 19.01
C ASN A 261 -0.51 24.10 18.74
N ALA A 262 0.33 24.48 19.68
CA ALA A 262 1.78 24.34 19.56
C ALA A 262 2.22 22.88 19.34
N GLN A 263 1.54 21.89 19.92
CA GLN A 263 1.84 20.48 19.69
C GLN A 263 1.62 20.13 18.21
N PHE A 264 0.46 20.44 17.67
CA PHE A 264 0.15 20.24 16.24
C PHE A 264 1.18 20.91 15.34
N LEU A 265 1.48 22.19 15.59
CA LEU A 265 2.44 22.98 14.78
C LEU A 265 3.84 22.37 14.78
N VAL A 266 4.32 21.86 15.92
CA VAL A 266 5.63 21.19 15.99
C VAL A 266 5.64 19.90 15.16
N PHE A 267 4.61 19.06 15.23
CA PHE A 267 4.54 17.86 14.41
C PHE A 267 4.41 18.20 12.92
N LEU A 268 3.59 19.18 12.57
CA LEU A 268 3.44 19.65 11.19
C LEU A 268 4.77 20.15 10.62
N CYS A 269 5.43 21.07 11.32
CA CYS A 269 6.72 21.60 10.89
C CYS A 269 7.80 20.51 10.79
N SER A 270 7.75 19.51 11.65
CA SER A 270 8.68 18.37 11.60
C SER A 270 8.49 17.56 10.30
N VAL A 271 7.25 17.33 9.88
CA VAL A 271 6.96 16.64 8.63
C VAL A 271 7.35 17.49 7.42
N ILE A 272 7.03 18.78 7.41
CA ILE A 272 7.45 19.71 6.34
C ILE A 272 8.97 19.68 6.18
N ARG A 273 9.69 19.78 7.29
CA ARG A 273 11.15 19.69 7.28
C ARG A 273 11.65 18.33 6.76
N ALA A 274 11.03 17.23 7.18
CA ALA A 274 11.41 15.90 6.73
C ALA A 274 11.18 15.74 5.21
N LEU A 275 10.05 16.22 4.70
CA LEU A 275 9.75 16.22 3.26
C LEU A 275 10.80 17.02 2.47
N HIS A 276 11.19 18.17 2.97
CA HIS A 276 12.23 18.96 2.34
C HIS A 276 13.59 18.26 2.34
N CYS A 277 14.03 17.80 3.52
CA CYS A 277 15.36 17.19 3.68
C CYS A 277 15.49 15.84 2.96
N HIS A 278 14.40 15.08 2.82
CA HIS A 278 14.38 13.74 2.27
C HIS A 278 13.57 13.61 0.97
N ALA A 279 13.35 14.74 0.28
CA ALA A 279 12.56 14.78 -0.97
C ALA A 279 13.08 13.80 -2.04
N GLY A 280 14.40 13.65 -2.17
CA GLY A 280 15.01 12.70 -3.11
C GLY A 280 14.65 11.24 -2.79
N PHE A 281 14.68 10.86 -1.52
CA PHE A 281 14.29 9.53 -1.07
C PHE A 281 12.79 9.27 -1.27
N LEU A 282 11.96 10.27 -0.97
CA LEU A 282 10.53 10.17 -1.17
C LEU A 282 10.17 10.01 -2.66
N ARG A 283 10.83 10.75 -3.55
CA ARG A 283 10.70 10.58 -5.00
C ARG A 283 11.12 9.18 -5.46
N ALA A 284 12.22 8.67 -4.94
CA ALA A 284 12.66 7.32 -5.25
C ALA A 284 11.62 6.26 -4.86
N SER A 285 10.85 6.48 -3.78
CA SER A 285 9.81 5.55 -3.35
C SER A 285 8.59 5.50 -4.29
N VAL A 286 8.30 6.57 -5.03
CA VAL A 286 7.19 6.64 -5.99
C VAL A 286 7.64 6.48 -7.44
N SER A 287 8.94 6.54 -7.71
CA SER A 287 9.50 6.39 -9.05
C SER A 287 9.61 4.91 -9.42
N SER A 288 8.93 4.53 -10.46
CA SER A 288 9.08 3.24 -11.12
C SER A 288 9.06 3.45 -12.62
N ALA A 289 9.51 2.48 -13.38
CA ALA A 289 9.53 2.57 -14.85
C ALA A 289 8.14 2.82 -15.47
N SER A 290 7.08 2.53 -14.75
CA SER A 290 5.70 2.76 -15.19
C SER A 290 5.09 4.04 -14.62
N ASN A 291 5.52 4.48 -13.45
CA ASN A 291 4.95 5.64 -12.76
C ASN A 291 5.40 6.99 -13.34
N ASP A 292 6.48 7.03 -14.10
CA ASP A 292 6.95 8.23 -14.81
C ASP A 292 5.84 8.89 -15.64
N ARG A 293 4.99 8.06 -16.25
CA ARG A 293 3.89 8.52 -17.12
C ARG A 293 2.73 9.11 -16.34
N ARG A 294 2.66 8.80 -15.06
CA ARG A 294 1.60 9.27 -14.16
C ARG A 294 2.00 10.52 -13.39
N LEU A 295 3.29 10.73 -13.13
CA LEU A 295 3.78 11.88 -12.36
C LEU A 295 3.38 13.21 -12.99
N GLY A 296 2.87 14.12 -12.16
CA GLY A 296 2.43 15.45 -12.57
C GLY A 296 1.06 15.50 -13.26
N GLY A 297 0.39 14.37 -13.42
CA GLY A 297 -0.98 14.31 -13.93
C GLY A 297 -2.04 14.63 -12.87
N HIS A 298 -3.29 14.65 -13.29
CA HIS A 298 -4.41 14.81 -12.38
C HIS A 298 -4.45 13.66 -11.38
N GLU A 299 -4.65 13.97 -10.10
CA GLU A 299 -4.66 13.00 -8.98
C GLU A 299 -3.46 12.03 -8.95
N ALA A 300 -2.33 12.46 -9.50
CA ALA A 300 -1.10 11.71 -9.49
C ALA A 300 -0.06 12.36 -8.57
N PRO A 301 0.98 11.62 -8.13
CA PRO A 301 2.08 12.25 -7.41
C PRO A 301 2.65 13.40 -8.22
N PRO A 302 2.94 14.57 -7.61
CA PRO A 302 3.48 15.71 -8.34
C PRO A 302 4.90 15.42 -8.83
N ALA A 303 5.24 15.92 -10.01
CA ALA A 303 6.60 15.88 -10.51
C ALA A 303 7.56 16.70 -9.62
N ILE A 304 7.05 17.74 -9.00
CA ILE A 304 7.75 18.56 -8.01
C ILE A 304 7.05 18.38 -6.67
N MET A 305 7.81 18.05 -5.62
CA MET A 305 7.25 17.95 -4.28
C MET A 305 6.71 19.30 -3.84
N SER A 306 5.43 19.34 -3.54
CA SER A 306 4.72 20.51 -3.02
C SER A 306 3.91 20.09 -1.79
N LEU A 307 3.55 21.09 -0.99
CA LEU A 307 2.75 20.90 0.20
C LEU A 307 1.61 21.91 0.17
N PHE A 308 0.38 21.41 0.31
CA PHE A 308 -0.79 22.24 0.48
C PHE A 308 -1.35 22.00 1.88
N LEU A 309 -1.54 23.07 2.64
CA LEU A 309 -1.98 23.04 4.02
C LEU A 309 -3.44 23.49 4.21
N GLY A 310 -4.10 23.89 3.13
CA GLY A 310 -5.37 24.57 3.17
C GLY A 310 -5.22 26.07 3.48
N ASP A 311 -6.24 26.84 3.16
CA ASP A 311 -6.19 28.30 3.25
C ASP A 311 -5.93 28.77 4.70
N GLN A 312 -6.59 28.14 5.67
CA GLN A 312 -6.49 28.50 7.09
C GLN A 312 -5.07 28.42 7.68
N LEU A 313 -4.20 27.57 7.12
CA LEU A 313 -2.82 27.40 7.60
C LEU A 313 -1.78 28.03 6.65
N THR A 314 -2.21 28.50 5.50
CA THR A 314 -1.33 29.14 4.52
C THR A 314 -1.22 30.64 4.77
N ASP A 315 -2.28 31.26 5.26
CA ASP A 315 -2.36 32.67 5.69
C ASP A 315 -1.74 32.88 7.07
#